data_0f6cd1734f0f0a903b132779928f7570
#
_entry.id   0f6cd1734f0f0a903b132779928f7570
#
_cell.length_a   1.000
_cell.length_b   1.000
_cell.length_c   1.000
_cell.angle_alpha   90.00
_cell.angle_beta   90.00
_cell.angle_gamma   90.00
#
_symmetry.space_group_name_H-M   'P 1'
#
loop_
_entity.id
_entity.type
_entity.pdbx_description
1 polymer ?
#
loop_
_entity_poly.entity_id
_entity_poly.type
_entity_poly.pdbx_seq_one_letter_code
_entity_poly.pdbx_strand_id
1 'polypeptide(L)'
;MNLKSLANPSVYFSLTLAILAFGLDRAHKAFQVSAECIAIGAAPCVEVFTSYVPFAMTDWRGGEVVRVTDFFDYVLVWNTGISYGLFDSLPVWSLGVVTAVAILALAIWWVRADSALIRMGLALCIGGALSNALDRLLYGGVADFFHLHWGTWSFYIFNVADVAITAGVILLLADLIGLGRPQKAPV
;
A
#
# COMPACT_ATOMS: atom_id res chain seq x y z
N MET A 1 7.64 23.26 -16.19
CA MET A 1 7.41 21.89 -16.71
C MET A 1 7.26 22.00 -18.23
N ASN A 2 8.15 21.40 -19.00
CA ASN A 2 8.12 21.51 -20.47
C ASN A 2 7.09 20.48 -20.98
N LEU A 3 6.12 20.90 -21.81
CA LEU A 3 5.08 20.03 -22.40
C LEU A 3 5.66 18.76 -23.07
N LYS A 4 6.90 18.82 -23.56
CA LYS A 4 7.62 17.66 -24.12
C LYS A 4 7.97 16.58 -23.08
N SER A 5 8.05 16.92 -21.79
CA SER A 5 8.30 15.92 -20.74
C SER A 5 7.06 15.08 -20.40
N LEU A 6 5.86 15.63 -20.64
CA LEU A 6 4.61 14.91 -20.45
C LEU A 6 4.35 13.87 -21.56
N ALA A 7 4.93 14.04 -22.73
CA ALA A 7 4.79 13.07 -23.84
C ALA A 7 5.73 11.84 -23.69
N ASN A 8 6.49 11.75 -22.59
CA ASN A 8 7.40 10.63 -22.37
C ASN A 8 6.61 9.36 -22.00
N PRO A 9 6.78 8.23 -22.71
CA PRO A 9 6.11 6.98 -22.41
C PRO A 9 6.24 6.52 -20.95
N SER A 10 7.38 6.80 -20.30
CA SER A 10 7.59 6.47 -18.89
C SER A 10 6.62 7.18 -17.93
N VAL A 11 6.09 8.35 -18.31
CA VAL A 11 5.10 9.08 -17.53
C VAL A 11 3.78 8.31 -17.54
N TYR A 12 3.30 7.94 -18.71
CA TYR A 12 2.05 7.18 -18.84
C TYR A 12 2.14 5.82 -18.17
N PHE A 13 3.26 5.11 -18.37
CA PHE A 13 3.48 3.82 -17.74
C PHE A 13 3.51 3.93 -16.22
N SER A 14 4.19 4.93 -15.67
CA SER A 14 4.23 5.14 -14.22
C SER A 14 2.86 5.54 -13.65
N LEU A 15 2.08 6.36 -14.35
CA LEU A 15 0.71 6.67 -13.93
C LEU A 15 -0.17 5.41 -13.90
N THR A 16 -0.04 4.53 -14.91
CA THR A 16 -0.74 3.24 -14.92
C THR A 16 -0.35 2.40 -13.69
N LEU A 17 0.94 2.36 -13.33
CA LEU A 17 1.39 1.67 -12.12
C LEU A 17 0.78 2.25 -10.83
N ALA A 18 0.70 3.58 -10.72
CA ALA A 18 0.07 4.22 -9.57
C ALA A 18 -1.42 3.86 -9.46
N ILE A 19 -2.14 3.90 -10.61
CA ILE A 19 -3.56 3.54 -10.67
C ILE A 19 -3.75 2.06 -10.34
N LEU A 20 -2.89 1.18 -10.83
CA LEU A 20 -2.96 -0.25 -10.54
C LEU A 20 -2.66 -0.53 -9.06
N ALA A 21 -1.62 0.08 -8.49
CA ALA A 21 -1.27 -0.08 -7.09
C ALA A 21 -2.43 0.36 -6.17
N PHE A 22 -3.00 1.53 -6.43
CA PHE A 22 -4.18 2.02 -5.72
C PHE A 22 -5.39 1.12 -5.95
N GLY A 23 -5.71 0.82 -7.22
CA GLY A 23 -6.93 0.10 -7.60
C GLY A 23 -6.96 -1.35 -7.12
N LEU A 24 -5.84 -2.06 -7.19
CA LEU A 24 -5.75 -3.45 -6.72
C LEU A 24 -5.93 -3.53 -5.21
N ASP A 25 -5.31 -2.63 -4.45
CA ASP A 25 -5.49 -2.59 -3.00
C ASP A 25 -6.93 -2.22 -2.64
N ARG A 26 -7.52 -1.20 -3.31
CA ARG A 26 -8.93 -0.84 -3.10
C ARG A 26 -9.90 -1.97 -3.46
N ALA A 27 -9.66 -2.66 -4.58
CA ALA A 27 -10.46 -3.81 -4.96
C ALA A 27 -10.38 -4.93 -3.90
N HIS A 28 -9.17 -5.28 -3.46
CA HIS A 28 -8.99 -6.27 -2.41
C HIS A 28 -9.73 -5.86 -1.12
N LYS A 29 -9.54 -4.64 -0.65
CA LYS A 29 -10.20 -4.12 0.57
C LYS A 29 -11.72 -4.04 0.43
N ALA A 30 -12.24 -3.68 -0.74
CA ALA A 30 -13.67 -3.61 -0.98
C ALA A 30 -14.37 -4.99 -0.87
N PHE A 31 -13.67 -6.07 -1.18
CA PHE A 31 -14.18 -7.43 -0.98
C PHE A 31 -14.14 -7.89 0.48
N GLN A 32 -13.32 -7.26 1.32
CA GLN A 32 -13.05 -7.72 2.67
C GLN A 32 -13.71 -6.85 3.75
N VAL A 33 -14.05 -5.61 3.43
CA VAL A 33 -14.62 -4.65 4.38
C VAL A 33 -16.06 -4.33 3.98
N SER A 34 -17.02 -4.71 4.81
CA SER A 34 -18.44 -4.42 4.56
C SER A 34 -18.76 -2.95 4.79
N ALA A 35 -19.54 -2.36 3.89
CA ALA A 35 -20.02 -0.98 4.02
C ALA A 35 -20.95 -0.80 5.25
N GLU A 36 -21.65 -1.84 5.67
CA GLU A 36 -22.54 -1.79 6.84
C GLU A 36 -21.79 -1.59 8.14
N CYS A 37 -20.57 -2.07 8.22
CA CYS A 37 -19.72 -1.92 9.40
C CYS A 37 -19.25 -0.49 9.63
N ILE A 38 -19.19 0.32 8.57
CA ILE A 38 -18.81 1.73 8.61
C ILE A 38 -19.95 2.55 9.23
N ALA A 39 -21.20 2.18 8.94
CA ALA A 39 -22.38 2.94 9.35
C ALA A 39 -22.69 2.85 10.86
N ILE A 40 -22.21 1.81 11.54
CA ILE A 40 -22.54 1.56 12.96
C ILE A 40 -21.49 2.14 13.91
N GLY A 41 -20.38 2.68 13.40
CA GLY A 41 -19.31 3.22 14.26
C GLY A 41 -18.68 2.19 15.20
N ALA A 42 -19.02 0.90 15.01
CA ALA A 42 -18.44 -0.19 15.75
C ALA A 42 -17.15 -0.61 15.04
N ALA A 43 -16.07 -0.63 15.78
CA ALA A 43 -14.80 -1.19 15.34
C ALA A 43 -14.98 -2.65 14.92
N PRO A 44 -14.17 -3.11 14.05
CA PRO A 44 -14.36 -3.32 12.62
C PRO A 44 -15.14 -4.61 12.39
N CYS A 45 -16.25 -4.49 11.76
CA CYS A 45 -16.90 -5.66 11.21
C CYS A 45 -16.28 -6.00 9.85
N VAL A 46 -15.89 -7.22 9.66
CA VAL A 46 -15.57 -7.75 8.36
C VAL A 46 -16.57 -8.83 8.03
N GLU A 47 -17.37 -8.57 7.02
CA GLU A 47 -18.10 -9.61 6.34
C GLU A 47 -17.33 -9.97 5.08
N VAL A 48 -16.82 -11.19 5.05
CA VAL A 48 -16.26 -11.76 3.83
C VAL A 48 -17.43 -12.01 2.89
N PHE A 49 -17.37 -11.46 1.68
CA PHE A 49 -18.25 -11.87 0.60
C PHE A 49 -17.92 -13.32 0.25
N THR A 50 -18.65 -14.24 0.87
CA THR A 50 -18.42 -15.68 0.80
C THR A 50 -18.44 -16.25 -0.62
N SER A 51 -19.06 -15.54 -1.56
CA SER A 51 -19.20 -15.98 -2.95
C SER A 51 -17.95 -15.77 -3.82
N TYR A 52 -16.93 -15.06 -3.32
CA TYR A 52 -15.72 -14.71 -4.11
C TYR A 52 -14.41 -15.18 -3.52
N VAL A 53 -14.42 -15.79 -2.35
CA VAL A 53 -13.21 -16.31 -1.72
C VAL A 53 -13.05 -17.77 -2.10
N PRO A 54 -11.99 -18.15 -2.85
CA PRO A 54 -11.80 -19.49 -3.37
C PRO A 54 -11.55 -20.56 -2.30
N PHE A 55 -11.29 -20.17 -1.08
CA PHE A 55 -11.13 -21.04 0.08
C PHE A 55 -12.31 -20.86 1.02
N ALA A 56 -12.70 -21.93 1.74
CA ALA A 56 -13.83 -21.96 2.65
C ALA A 56 -13.68 -20.99 3.84
N MET A 57 -13.61 -19.70 3.56
CA MET A 57 -13.63 -18.61 4.54
C MET A 57 -15.08 -18.18 4.84
N THR A 58 -16.04 -19.08 4.68
CA THR A 58 -17.48 -18.80 4.81
C THR A 58 -17.89 -18.28 6.18
N ASP A 59 -17.11 -18.59 7.22
CA ASP A 59 -17.39 -18.20 8.60
C ASP A 59 -16.42 -17.14 9.15
N TRP A 60 -15.55 -16.57 8.31
CA TRP A 60 -14.58 -15.58 8.75
C TRP A 60 -15.25 -14.24 9.12
N ARG A 61 -15.05 -13.79 10.36
CA ARG A 61 -15.68 -12.61 10.95
C ARG A 61 -14.74 -11.43 11.17
N GLY A 62 -13.50 -11.53 10.71
CA GLY A 62 -12.43 -10.58 11.03
C GLY A 62 -11.87 -10.80 12.45
N GLY A 63 -10.57 -10.57 12.58
CA GLY A 63 -9.85 -10.86 13.82
C GLY A 63 -9.54 -12.35 14.04
N GLU A 64 -10.22 -13.25 13.36
CA GLU A 64 -9.89 -14.67 13.34
C GLU A 64 -8.74 -14.91 12.35
N VAL A 65 -7.77 -15.72 12.79
CA VAL A 65 -6.63 -16.10 11.94
C VAL A 65 -7.03 -17.31 11.11
N VAL A 66 -7.03 -17.14 9.78
CA VAL A 66 -7.24 -18.23 8.83
C VAL A 66 -5.90 -18.71 8.33
N ARG A 67 -5.48 -19.89 8.75
CA ARG A 67 -4.25 -20.51 8.25
C ARG A 67 -4.44 -20.97 6.82
N VAL A 68 -3.66 -20.34 5.90
CA VAL A 68 -3.68 -20.69 4.47
C VAL A 68 -2.58 -21.72 4.16
N THR A 69 -1.39 -21.54 4.76
CA THR A 69 -0.26 -22.47 4.67
C THR A 69 0.49 -22.50 6.00
N ASP A 70 1.55 -23.31 6.10
CA ASP A 70 2.40 -23.38 7.29
C ASP A 70 3.25 -22.11 7.53
N PHE A 71 3.24 -21.17 6.58
CA PHE A 71 4.03 -19.93 6.64
C PHE A 71 3.22 -18.68 6.28
N PHE A 72 1.92 -18.83 5.99
CA PHE A 72 1.06 -17.72 5.59
C PHE A 72 -0.33 -17.86 6.17
N ASP A 73 -0.75 -16.84 6.92
CA ASP A 73 -2.10 -16.69 7.45
C ASP A 73 -2.79 -15.50 6.81
N TYR A 74 -4.12 -15.59 6.75
CA TYR A 74 -4.99 -14.49 6.41
C TYR A 74 -5.74 -14.02 7.66
N VAL A 75 -5.67 -12.72 7.94
CA VAL A 75 -6.29 -12.13 9.13
C VAL A 75 -6.65 -10.67 8.82
N LEU A 76 -7.64 -10.10 9.46
CA LEU A 76 -7.84 -8.65 9.41
C LEU A 76 -7.36 -8.01 10.71
N VAL A 77 -6.43 -7.07 10.55
CA VAL A 77 -5.98 -6.19 11.64
C VAL A 77 -6.11 -4.73 11.20
N TRP A 78 -6.68 -3.91 12.06
CA TRP A 78 -6.75 -2.48 11.85
C TRP A 78 -5.50 -1.79 12.39
N ASN A 79 -4.66 -1.33 11.47
CA ASN A 79 -3.44 -0.61 11.79
C ASN A 79 -3.75 0.88 11.95
N THR A 80 -3.86 1.33 13.19
CA THR A 80 -4.12 2.74 13.52
C THR A 80 -2.89 3.64 13.38
N GLY A 81 -1.79 3.09 12.89
CA GLY A 81 -0.60 3.85 12.52
C GLY A 81 0.48 3.89 13.59
N ILE A 82 0.34 3.08 14.64
CA ILE A 82 1.26 3.11 15.78
C ILE A 82 1.78 1.71 16.04
N SER A 83 2.65 1.25 15.15
CA SER A 83 3.50 0.12 15.48
C SER A 83 4.47 0.56 16.59
N TYR A 84 4.42 -0.10 17.75
CA TYR A 84 5.30 0.08 18.90
C TYR A 84 5.08 1.30 19.81
N GLY A 85 3.90 1.94 19.85
CA GLY A 85 3.62 2.99 20.83
C GLY A 85 4.43 4.30 20.66
N LEU A 86 5.19 4.44 19.57
CA LEU A 86 6.11 5.55 19.36
C LEU A 86 5.42 6.92 19.22
N PHE A 87 4.11 6.93 18.96
CA PHE A 87 3.32 8.15 18.73
C PHE A 87 1.97 8.16 19.45
N ASP A 88 1.80 7.35 20.50
CA ASP A 88 0.54 7.29 21.29
C ASP A 88 0.07 8.65 21.84
N SER A 89 0.99 9.62 21.90
CA SER A 89 0.71 11.00 22.34
C SER A 89 0.26 11.92 21.20
N LEU A 90 0.34 11.51 19.94
CA LEU A 90 -0.02 12.36 18.82
C LEU A 90 -1.50 12.18 18.44
N PRO A 91 -2.23 13.25 18.15
CA PRO A 91 -3.58 13.16 17.65
C PRO A 91 -3.65 12.37 16.34
N VAL A 92 -4.70 11.57 16.14
CA VAL A 92 -4.90 10.72 14.94
C VAL A 92 -4.75 11.50 13.62
N TRP A 93 -5.19 12.78 13.60
CA TRP A 93 -5.05 13.64 12.42
C TRP A 93 -3.59 13.95 12.03
N SER A 94 -2.64 13.87 12.97
CA SER A 94 -1.23 14.15 12.69
C SER A 94 -0.63 13.16 11.71
N LEU A 95 -1.02 11.88 11.77
CA LEU A 95 -0.61 10.87 10.79
C LEU A 95 -1.17 11.18 9.39
N GLY A 96 -2.40 11.70 9.32
CA GLY A 96 -2.98 12.17 8.06
C GLY A 96 -2.17 13.30 7.44
N VAL A 97 -1.74 14.28 8.23
CA VAL A 97 -0.91 15.39 7.76
C VAL A 97 0.46 14.87 7.29
N VAL A 98 1.14 14.05 8.07
CA VAL A 98 2.44 13.45 7.70
C VAL A 98 2.32 12.67 6.39
N THR A 99 1.29 11.85 6.26
CA THR A 99 1.04 11.08 5.02
C THR A 99 0.78 12.00 3.82
N ALA A 100 -0.02 13.05 3.99
CA ALA A 100 -0.31 14.01 2.93
C ALA A 100 0.96 14.77 2.48
N VAL A 101 1.78 15.20 3.43
CA VAL A 101 3.08 15.87 3.14
C VAL A 101 4.02 14.90 2.42
N ALA A 102 4.10 13.64 2.85
CA ALA A 102 4.92 12.63 2.19
C ALA A 102 4.46 12.38 0.75
N ILE A 103 3.16 12.20 0.52
CA ILE A 103 2.61 12.01 -0.83
C ILE A 103 2.92 13.22 -1.71
N LEU A 104 2.75 14.44 -1.21
CA LEU A 104 3.08 15.67 -1.95
C LEU A 104 4.56 15.72 -2.30
N ALA A 105 5.45 15.41 -1.37
CA ALA A 105 6.88 15.38 -1.61
C ALA A 105 7.25 14.34 -2.70
N LEU A 106 6.69 13.13 -2.63
CA LEU A 106 6.87 12.07 -3.64
C LEU A 106 6.33 12.53 -5.01
N ALA A 107 5.19 13.20 -5.07
CA ALA A 107 4.60 13.71 -6.31
C ALA A 107 5.47 14.80 -6.92
N ILE A 108 6.00 15.73 -6.12
CA ILE A 108 6.93 16.75 -6.59
C ILE A 108 8.21 16.10 -7.13
N TRP A 109 8.73 15.09 -6.46
CA TRP A 109 9.89 14.35 -6.94
C TRP A 109 9.57 13.59 -8.24
N TRP A 110 8.41 12.94 -8.34
CA TRP A 110 7.97 12.26 -9.55
C TRP A 110 7.92 13.18 -10.78
N VAL A 111 7.38 14.39 -10.61
CA VAL A 111 7.34 15.41 -11.69
C VAL A 111 8.74 15.82 -12.15
N ARG A 112 9.73 15.84 -11.24
CA ARG A 112 11.11 16.23 -11.49
C ARG A 112 12.03 15.08 -11.89
N ALA A 113 11.57 13.85 -11.78
CA ALA A 113 12.41 12.69 -12.06
C ALA A 113 12.72 12.56 -13.56
N ASP A 114 13.96 12.25 -13.88
CA ASP A 114 14.43 12.00 -15.26
C ASP A 114 14.51 10.49 -15.55
N SER A 115 14.80 9.68 -14.53
CA SER A 115 14.90 8.23 -14.64
C SER A 115 13.51 7.58 -14.70
N ALA A 116 13.34 6.61 -15.62
CA ALA A 116 12.12 5.80 -15.69
C ALA A 116 11.94 4.94 -14.43
N LEU A 117 13.03 4.39 -13.86
CA LEU A 117 12.98 3.60 -12.62
C LEU A 117 12.52 4.45 -11.45
N ILE A 118 13.03 5.67 -11.31
CA ILE A 118 12.59 6.61 -10.27
C ILE A 118 11.10 6.90 -10.45
N ARG A 119 10.65 7.22 -11.67
CA ARG A 119 9.21 7.47 -11.92
C ARG A 119 8.33 6.30 -11.54
N MET A 120 8.70 5.08 -11.95
CA MET A 120 7.94 3.87 -11.64
C MET A 120 7.92 3.60 -10.14
N GLY A 121 9.09 3.70 -9.47
CA GLY A 121 9.19 3.51 -8.03
C GLY A 121 8.33 4.49 -7.24
N LEU A 122 8.43 5.79 -7.57
CA LEU A 122 7.62 6.84 -6.94
C LEU A 122 6.12 6.65 -7.20
N ALA A 123 5.73 6.23 -8.40
CA ALA A 123 4.34 5.98 -8.75
C ALA A 123 3.73 4.85 -7.93
N LEU A 124 4.46 3.74 -7.74
CA LEU A 124 4.03 2.65 -6.86
C LEU A 124 3.90 3.10 -5.41
N CYS A 125 4.88 3.85 -4.91
CA CYS A 125 4.81 4.43 -3.56
C CYS A 125 3.61 5.36 -3.40
N ILE A 126 3.36 6.25 -4.36
CA ILE A 126 2.23 7.18 -4.33
C ILE A 126 0.89 6.41 -4.36
N GLY A 127 0.75 5.44 -5.27
CA GLY A 127 -0.48 4.65 -5.40
C GLY A 127 -0.82 3.89 -4.12
N GLY A 128 0.14 3.19 -3.54
CA GLY A 128 -0.02 2.48 -2.27
C GLY A 128 -0.29 3.44 -1.09
N ALA A 129 0.49 4.53 -0.99
CA ALA A 129 0.30 5.52 0.07
C ALA A 129 -1.08 6.20 0.02
N LEU A 130 -1.59 6.50 -1.18
CA LEU A 130 -2.94 7.03 -1.37
C LEU A 130 -4.02 6.05 -0.91
N SER A 131 -3.85 4.75 -1.17
CA SER A 131 -4.82 3.75 -0.72
C SER A 131 -4.83 3.63 0.82
N ASN A 132 -3.66 3.57 1.44
CA ASN A 132 -3.56 3.54 2.90
C ASN A 132 -4.00 4.86 3.57
N ALA A 133 -3.83 6.00 2.88
CA ALA A 133 -4.37 7.29 3.34
C ALA A 133 -5.90 7.30 3.30
N LEU A 134 -6.49 6.75 2.24
CA LEU A 134 -7.95 6.65 2.12
C LEU A 134 -8.56 5.76 3.20
N ASP A 135 -7.91 4.66 3.58
CA ASP A 135 -8.36 3.83 4.71
C ASP A 135 -8.42 4.64 6.01
N ARG A 136 -7.36 5.42 6.30
CA ARG A 136 -7.34 6.26 7.50
C ARG A 136 -8.45 7.30 7.52
N LEU A 137 -8.81 7.84 6.36
CA LEU A 137 -9.91 8.80 6.23
C LEU A 137 -11.29 8.12 6.41
N LEU A 138 -11.45 6.90 5.87
CA LEU A 138 -12.74 6.20 5.90
C LEU A 138 -12.97 5.44 7.21
N TYR A 139 -11.92 4.81 7.75
CA TYR A 139 -12.03 3.84 8.84
C TYR A 139 -11.26 4.23 10.10
N GLY A 140 -10.45 5.29 10.06
CA GLY A 140 -9.57 5.67 11.17
C GLY A 140 -8.33 4.81 11.33
N GLY A 141 -8.14 3.82 10.48
CA GLY A 141 -6.98 2.90 10.47
C GLY A 141 -6.80 2.27 9.11
N VAL A 142 -5.67 1.60 8.88
CA VAL A 142 -5.39 0.86 7.65
C VAL A 142 -5.79 -0.60 7.84
N ALA A 143 -6.51 -1.16 6.87
CA ALA A 143 -6.87 -2.57 6.88
C ALA A 143 -5.70 -3.41 6.34
N ASP A 144 -5.13 -4.27 7.20
CA ASP A 144 -4.02 -5.18 6.90
C ASP A 144 -4.50 -6.62 7.00
N PHE A 145 -4.03 -7.51 6.09
CA PHE A 145 -4.60 -8.85 5.92
C PHE A 145 -3.58 -9.99 5.86
N PHE A 146 -2.36 -9.75 5.42
CA PHE A 146 -1.39 -10.79 5.09
C PHE A 146 -0.36 -10.93 6.20
N HIS A 147 -0.29 -12.12 6.78
CA HIS A 147 0.64 -12.45 7.84
C HIS A 147 1.59 -13.56 7.38
N LEU A 148 2.87 -13.24 7.29
CA LEU A 148 3.93 -14.21 7.00
C LEU A 148 4.63 -14.61 8.30
N HIS A 149 4.85 -15.92 8.48
CA HIS A 149 5.55 -16.44 9.66
C HIS A 149 6.34 -17.71 9.31
N TRP A 150 7.33 -18.02 10.13
CA TRP A 150 8.13 -19.24 10.00
C TRP A 150 8.62 -19.69 11.37
N GLY A 151 8.10 -20.79 11.90
CA GLY A 151 8.37 -21.25 13.25
C GLY A 151 7.97 -20.19 14.28
N THR A 152 8.94 -19.68 15.03
CA THR A 152 8.73 -18.61 16.01
C THR A 152 8.90 -17.20 15.42
N TRP A 153 9.38 -17.09 14.18
CA TRP A 153 9.52 -15.80 13.52
C TRP A 153 8.18 -15.38 12.91
N SER A 154 7.80 -14.13 13.15
CA SER A 154 6.57 -13.53 12.65
C SER A 154 6.89 -12.18 12.00
N PHE A 155 6.44 -11.99 10.77
CA PHE A 155 6.47 -10.69 10.11
C PHE A 155 5.22 -9.90 10.52
N TYR A 156 5.27 -8.57 10.44
CA TYR A 156 4.07 -7.78 10.69
C TYR A 156 3.01 -8.01 9.60
N ILE A 157 1.75 -7.77 9.96
CA ILE A 157 0.63 -7.94 9.05
C ILE A 157 0.61 -6.75 8.09
N PHE A 158 0.36 -7.00 6.80
CA PHE A 158 0.45 -6.00 5.74
C PHE A 158 -0.67 -6.19 4.70
N ASN A 159 -0.75 -5.25 3.75
CA ASN A 159 -1.73 -5.24 2.68
C ASN A 159 -1.09 -5.10 1.28
N VAL A 160 -1.92 -5.05 0.23
CA VAL A 160 -1.44 -4.91 -1.16
C VAL A 160 -0.76 -3.56 -1.39
N ALA A 161 -1.21 -2.49 -0.74
CA ALA A 161 -0.58 -1.18 -0.84
C ALA A 161 0.85 -1.19 -0.29
N ASP A 162 1.12 -1.93 0.80
CA ASP A 162 2.46 -2.06 1.38
C ASP A 162 3.40 -2.83 0.46
N VAL A 163 2.88 -3.85 -0.25
CA VAL A 163 3.64 -4.55 -1.31
C VAL A 163 4.01 -3.59 -2.41
N ALA A 164 3.09 -2.74 -2.87
CA ALA A 164 3.36 -1.75 -3.89
C ALA A 164 4.40 -0.71 -3.43
N ILE A 165 4.28 -0.20 -2.20
CA ILE A 165 5.26 0.73 -1.60
C ILE A 165 6.63 0.08 -1.54
N THR A 166 6.72 -1.16 -1.05
CA THR A 166 7.97 -1.92 -0.95
C THR A 166 8.61 -2.12 -2.33
N ALA A 167 7.83 -2.53 -3.33
CA ALA A 167 8.30 -2.64 -4.70
C ALA A 167 8.79 -1.30 -5.25
N GLY A 168 8.08 -0.22 -4.95
CA GLY A 168 8.49 1.14 -5.30
C GLY A 168 9.83 1.51 -4.71
N VAL A 169 10.04 1.27 -3.42
CA VAL A 169 11.32 1.51 -2.73
C VAL A 169 12.45 0.68 -3.34
N ILE A 170 12.20 -0.60 -3.68
CA ILE A 170 13.19 -1.45 -4.35
C ILE A 170 13.62 -0.85 -5.69
N LEU A 171 12.68 -0.31 -6.49
CA LEU A 171 13.03 0.36 -7.75
C LEU A 171 13.85 1.62 -7.54
N LEU A 172 13.56 2.42 -6.51
CA LEU A 172 14.36 3.59 -6.15
C LEU A 172 15.78 3.21 -5.74
N LEU A 173 15.92 2.16 -4.94
CA LEU A 173 17.23 1.63 -4.56
C LEU A 173 18.00 1.04 -5.76
N ALA A 174 17.29 0.37 -6.69
CA ALA A 174 17.89 -0.13 -7.92
C ALA A 174 18.46 1.00 -8.80
N ASP A 175 17.74 2.13 -8.91
CA ASP A 175 18.28 3.31 -9.62
C ASP A 175 19.49 3.90 -8.89
N LEU A 176 19.47 3.94 -7.56
CA LEU A 176 20.59 4.47 -6.74
C LEU A 176 21.89 3.71 -7.00
N ILE A 177 21.84 2.38 -7.15
CA ILE A 177 23.00 1.54 -7.48
C ILE A 177 23.32 1.50 -8.98
N GLY A 178 22.64 2.33 -9.79
CA GLY A 178 22.93 2.53 -11.20
C GLY A 178 22.24 1.58 -12.17
N LEU A 179 21.35 0.72 -11.69
CA LEU A 179 20.49 -0.10 -12.57
C LEU A 179 19.53 0.85 -13.31
N GLY A 180 19.53 0.77 -14.65
CA GLY A 180 18.68 1.64 -15.48
C GLY A 180 19.33 2.92 -16.00
N ARG A 181 20.58 3.19 -15.63
CA ARG A 181 21.35 4.26 -16.24
C ARG A 181 22.04 3.76 -17.52
N PRO A 182 21.99 4.50 -18.66
CA PRO A 182 22.75 4.13 -19.82
C PRO A 182 24.25 4.03 -19.44
N GLN A 183 24.88 2.91 -19.70
CA GLN A 183 26.34 2.82 -19.59
C GLN A 183 26.93 3.85 -20.54
N LYS A 184 27.72 4.80 -20.01
CA LYS A 184 28.55 5.66 -20.88
C LYS A 184 29.47 4.75 -21.64
N ALA A 185 29.38 4.79 -22.99
CA ALA A 185 30.33 4.10 -23.83
C ALA A 185 31.76 4.52 -23.40
N PRO A 186 32.72 3.58 -23.32
CA PRO A 186 34.12 3.96 -23.06
C PRO A 186 34.57 4.88 -24.18
N VAL A 187 35.18 5.99 -23.79
CA VAL A 187 35.81 7.00 -24.69
C VAL A 187 37.07 6.40 -25.30
#